data_e8d86916dc084f7e555a3e1f2a8046e2
#
_entry.id   e8d86916dc084f7e555a3e1f2a8046e2
#
_cell.length_a   1.000
_cell.length_b   1.000
_cell.length_c   1.000
_cell.angle_alpha   90.00
_cell.angle_beta   90.00
_cell.angle_gamma   90.00
#
_symmetry.space_group_name_H-M   'P 1'
#
loop_
_entity.id
_entity.type
_entity.pdbx_description
1 polymer ?
#
loop_
_entity_poly.entity_id
_entity_poly.type
_entity_poly.pdbx_seq_one_letter_code
_entity_poly.pdbx_strand_id
1 'polypeptide(L)'
;RTSSAASDVYKRQVMHTVFKRALRLLHPFMPFMTEELWEGMNYNYEYKRIMLSPWPNQLTSLTIDENIVDYVEGKHDLIRIGRILRSDYNLNAKQMANFILIAKNKYIEEQVLKDIDSIKSALKADSVEVYIKMESEEIMPSGISELGDLYMSIKELINVESEINKTQNELSEVNKFLENVLKKLSNENFVSKAPVDVVRVQEERRDELTEKSNKLSSMLEMLKNV
;
A
#
# COMPACT_ATOMS: atom_id res chain seq x y z
N ARG A 1 31.30 -8.52 0.91
CA ARG A 1 30.66 -8.95 2.21
C ARG A 1 30.90 -7.93 3.34
N THR A 2 31.96 -7.12 3.34
CA THR A 2 32.24 -6.10 4.37
C THR A 2 31.34 -4.86 4.30
N SER A 3 30.89 -4.45 3.11
CA SER A 3 30.00 -3.30 2.90
C SER A 3 28.59 -3.49 3.50
N SER A 4 28.05 -4.72 3.48
CA SER A 4 26.74 -5.03 4.04
C SER A 4 26.72 -4.90 5.57
N ALA A 5 27.73 -5.43 6.25
CA ALA A 5 27.81 -5.39 7.73
C ALA A 5 27.92 -3.95 8.27
N ALA A 6 28.72 -3.11 7.65
CA ALA A 6 28.86 -1.70 8.03
C ALA A 6 27.54 -0.92 7.83
N SER A 7 26.84 -1.18 6.71
CA SER A 7 25.50 -0.60 6.43
C SER A 7 24.48 -1.02 7.49
N ASP A 8 24.50 -2.27 7.92
CA ASP A 8 23.54 -2.79 8.92
C ASP A 8 23.82 -2.20 10.31
N VAL A 9 25.10 -2.01 10.68
CA VAL A 9 25.47 -1.32 11.93
C VAL A 9 24.96 0.12 11.91
N TYR A 10 25.19 0.85 10.81
CA TYR A 10 24.71 2.22 10.66
C TYR A 10 23.18 2.31 10.75
N LYS A 11 22.45 1.46 10.04
CA LYS A 11 20.98 1.40 10.11
C LYS A 11 20.48 1.18 11.55
N ARG A 12 21.10 0.27 12.27
CA ARG A 12 20.78 0.02 13.70
C ARG A 12 21.05 1.25 14.56
N GLN A 13 22.16 1.94 14.38
CA GLN A 13 22.48 3.15 15.15
C GLN A 13 21.44 4.25 14.91
N VAL A 14 21.05 4.49 13.64
CA VAL A 14 20.00 5.46 13.31
C VAL A 14 18.68 5.06 13.96
N MET A 15 18.27 3.79 13.80
CA MET A 15 17.04 3.27 14.38
C MET A 15 17.02 3.41 15.92
N HIS A 16 18.09 3.06 16.62
CA HIS A 16 18.19 3.24 18.06
C HIS A 16 18.13 4.72 18.48
N THR A 17 18.76 5.61 17.73
CA THR A 17 18.75 7.03 18.01
C THR A 17 17.34 7.61 17.88
N VAL A 18 16.63 7.26 16.80
CA VAL A 18 15.25 7.71 16.57
C VAL A 18 14.32 7.13 17.62
N PHE A 19 14.40 5.82 17.89
CA PHE A 19 13.54 5.14 18.84
C PHE A 19 13.71 5.66 20.27
N LYS A 20 14.95 5.87 20.71
CA LYS A 20 15.29 6.43 22.01
C LYS A 20 14.70 7.86 22.21
N ARG A 21 14.66 8.66 21.14
CA ARG A 21 14.04 9.99 21.17
C ARG A 21 12.52 9.89 21.20
N ALA A 22 11.96 9.02 20.38
CA ALA A 22 10.52 8.79 20.32
C ALA A 22 9.96 8.32 21.67
N LEU A 23 10.62 7.40 22.36
CA LEU A 23 10.22 6.95 23.70
C LEU A 23 10.17 8.10 24.70
N ARG A 24 11.15 9.01 24.67
CA ARG A 24 11.15 10.18 25.57
C ARG A 24 10.01 11.15 25.27
N LEU A 25 9.69 11.37 24.00
CA LEU A 25 8.54 12.20 23.58
C LEU A 25 7.19 11.59 23.97
N LEU A 26 7.09 10.26 23.91
CA LEU A 26 5.87 9.53 24.25
C LEU A 26 5.69 9.29 25.77
N HIS A 27 6.76 9.36 26.54
CA HIS A 27 6.74 9.02 27.97
C HIS A 27 5.66 9.77 28.79
N PRO A 28 5.37 11.06 28.59
CA PRO A 28 4.31 11.75 29.31
C PRO A 28 2.91 11.20 29.06
N PHE A 29 2.68 10.54 27.91
CA PHE A 29 1.39 10.00 27.51
C PHE A 29 1.26 8.50 27.86
N MET A 30 2.37 7.76 27.81
CA MET A 30 2.42 6.31 28.01
C MET A 30 3.59 5.90 28.91
N PRO A 31 3.60 6.31 30.19
CA PRO A 31 4.78 6.15 31.06
C PRO A 31 5.19 4.69 31.28
N PHE A 32 4.24 3.81 31.51
CA PHE A 32 4.54 2.40 31.80
C PHE A 32 5.11 1.67 30.59
N MET A 33 4.50 1.83 29.43
CA MET A 33 4.96 1.16 28.21
C MET A 33 6.34 1.66 27.77
N THR A 34 6.57 2.96 27.85
CA THR A 34 7.85 3.56 27.44
C THR A 34 8.99 3.22 28.40
N GLU A 35 8.71 3.08 29.70
CA GLU A 35 9.68 2.60 30.69
C GLU A 35 10.06 1.13 30.44
N GLU A 36 9.08 0.26 30.19
CA GLU A 36 9.29 -1.14 29.84
C GLU A 36 10.17 -1.30 28.60
N LEU A 37 9.84 -0.55 27.54
CA LEU A 37 10.62 -0.56 26.30
C LEU A 37 12.04 0.01 26.50
N TRP A 38 12.18 1.04 27.34
CA TRP A 38 13.49 1.62 27.66
C TRP A 38 14.40 0.61 28.35
N GLU A 39 13.88 -0.14 29.29
CA GLU A 39 14.59 -1.21 29.99
C GLU A 39 14.86 -2.40 29.07
N GLY A 40 13.85 -2.86 28.32
CA GLY A 40 13.97 -3.97 27.36
C GLY A 40 14.98 -3.73 26.24
N MET A 41 15.16 -2.47 25.82
CA MET A 41 16.17 -2.06 24.83
C MET A 41 17.54 -1.77 25.43
N ASN A 42 17.73 -2.00 26.74
CA ASN A 42 18.95 -1.70 27.49
C ASN A 42 19.42 -0.25 27.41
N TYR A 43 18.50 0.72 27.35
CA TYR A 43 18.85 2.15 27.38
C TYR A 43 19.17 2.66 28.79
N ASN A 44 18.92 1.85 29.82
CA ASN A 44 19.18 2.10 31.23
C ASN A 44 20.68 2.29 31.58
N TYR A 45 21.60 1.96 30.67
CA TYR A 45 23.03 2.23 30.87
C TYR A 45 23.36 3.74 30.88
N GLU A 46 22.56 4.57 30.18
CA GLU A 46 22.75 6.02 30.11
C GLU A 46 21.95 6.73 31.23
N TYR A 47 20.69 6.35 31.37
CA TYR A 47 19.78 6.82 32.41
C TYR A 47 19.02 5.64 32.97
N LYS A 48 19.11 5.41 34.29
CA LYS A 48 18.48 4.26 34.93
C LYS A 48 16.98 4.15 34.67
N ARG A 49 16.31 5.30 34.49
CA ARG A 49 14.89 5.41 34.11
C ARG A 49 14.72 6.48 33.08
N ILE A 50 13.74 6.29 32.21
CA ILE A 50 13.47 7.23 31.11
C ILE A 50 13.10 8.63 31.62
N MET A 51 12.37 8.71 32.73
CA MET A 51 11.98 9.98 33.36
C MET A 51 13.18 10.83 33.86
N LEU A 52 14.34 10.21 34.05
CA LEU A 52 15.56 10.91 34.44
C LEU A 52 16.37 11.41 33.25
N SER A 53 15.99 11.01 32.03
CA SER A 53 16.68 11.44 30.82
C SER A 53 16.24 12.84 30.39
N PRO A 54 17.15 13.66 29.83
CA PRO A 54 16.79 14.98 29.37
C PRO A 54 15.79 14.89 28.22
N TRP A 55 14.95 15.93 28.10
CA TRP A 55 14.06 16.07 26.95
C TRP A 55 14.85 16.10 25.64
N PRO A 56 14.38 15.43 24.55
CA PRO A 56 15.13 15.39 23.30
C PRO A 56 15.25 16.78 22.68
N ASN A 57 16.47 17.24 22.47
CA ASN A 57 16.72 18.50 21.78
C ASN A 57 16.41 18.35 20.27
N GLN A 58 16.06 19.45 19.64
CA GLN A 58 15.88 19.51 18.19
C GLN A 58 17.21 19.12 17.49
N LEU A 59 17.10 18.36 16.40
CA LEU A 59 18.25 18.00 15.56
C LEU A 59 18.55 19.13 14.59
N THR A 60 19.23 20.18 15.07
CA THR A 60 19.54 21.37 14.28
C THR A 60 20.58 21.14 13.17
N SER A 61 21.29 20.02 13.21
CA SER A 61 22.31 19.65 12.22
C SER A 61 21.77 18.82 11.05
N LEU A 62 20.51 18.42 11.08
CA LEU A 62 19.90 17.67 9.97
C LEU A 62 19.23 18.64 9.00
N THR A 63 19.82 18.78 7.84
CA THR A 63 19.13 19.31 6.66
C THR A 63 18.21 18.20 6.12
N ILE A 64 16.93 18.50 6.06
CA ILE A 64 15.95 17.63 5.43
C ILE A 64 16.05 17.90 3.94
N ASP A 65 16.38 16.88 3.15
CA ASP A 65 16.30 16.92 1.69
C ASP A 65 14.85 16.54 1.30
N GLU A 66 14.08 17.53 0.86
CA GLU A 66 12.68 17.35 0.48
C GLU A 66 12.52 16.31 -0.64
N ASN A 67 13.46 16.22 -1.59
CA ASN A 67 13.40 15.22 -2.64
C ASN A 67 13.51 13.78 -2.07
N ILE A 68 14.27 13.60 -0.99
CA ILE A 68 14.35 12.29 -0.32
C ILE A 68 13.05 11.98 0.40
N VAL A 69 12.43 12.97 1.04
CA VAL A 69 11.13 12.79 1.72
C VAL A 69 10.07 12.39 0.70
N ASP A 70 9.94 13.16 -0.39
CA ASP A 70 8.99 12.91 -1.47
C ASP A 70 9.20 11.51 -2.09
N TYR A 71 10.46 11.12 -2.30
CA TYR A 71 10.79 9.78 -2.80
C TYR A 71 10.35 8.68 -1.82
N VAL A 72 10.57 8.86 -0.52
CA VAL A 72 10.20 7.85 0.50
C VAL A 72 8.69 7.74 0.63
N GLU A 73 7.96 8.86 0.61
CA GLU A 73 6.49 8.87 0.61
C GLU A 73 5.93 8.20 -0.64
N GLY A 74 6.45 8.57 -1.81
CA GLY A 74 6.08 7.93 -3.07
C GLY A 74 6.42 6.43 -3.13
N LYS A 75 7.53 6.00 -2.50
CA LYS A 75 7.86 4.58 -2.34
C LYS A 75 6.84 3.84 -1.47
N HIS A 76 6.37 4.45 -0.39
CA HIS A 76 5.31 3.85 0.43
C HIS A 76 4.00 3.74 -0.35
N ASP A 77 3.66 4.76 -1.13
CA ASP A 77 2.49 4.74 -2.01
C ASP A 77 2.61 3.64 -3.07
N LEU A 78 3.77 3.52 -3.75
CA LEU A 78 4.05 2.45 -4.70
C LEU A 78 3.83 1.06 -4.10
N ILE A 79 4.35 0.83 -2.88
CA ILE A 79 4.18 -0.44 -2.18
C ILE A 79 2.70 -0.68 -1.83
N ARG A 80 1.97 0.35 -1.43
CA ARG A 80 0.54 0.28 -1.17
C ARG A 80 -0.24 -0.13 -2.42
N ILE A 81 0.03 0.52 -3.54
CA ILE A 81 -0.60 0.21 -4.85
C ILE A 81 -0.30 -1.24 -5.26
N GLY A 82 0.95 -1.68 -5.18
CA GLY A 82 1.32 -3.05 -5.52
C GLY A 82 0.64 -4.10 -4.63
N ARG A 83 0.42 -3.80 -3.35
CA ARG A 83 -0.35 -4.68 -2.45
C ARG A 83 -1.84 -4.71 -2.81
N ILE A 84 -2.41 -3.59 -3.24
CA ILE A 84 -3.79 -3.53 -3.73
C ILE A 84 -3.93 -4.39 -4.99
N LEU A 85 -3.03 -4.25 -5.97
CA LEU A 85 -3.02 -5.09 -7.16
C LEU A 85 -2.96 -6.58 -6.83
N ARG A 86 -2.07 -6.98 -5.91
CA ARG A 86 -2.01 -8.38 -5.44
C ARG A 86 -3.31 -8.87 -4.81
N SER A 87 -3.96 -8.00 -4.01
CA SER A 87 -5.23 -8.31 -3.35
C SER A 87 -6.37 -8.43 -4.35
N ASP A 88 -6.45 -7.53 -5.31
CA ASP A 88 -7.49 -7.51 -6.34
C ASP A 88 -7.47 -8.80 -7.19
N TYR A 89 -6.27 -9.38 -7.39
CA TYR A 89 -6.09 -10.63 -8.12
C TYR A 89 -5.91 -11.86 -7.22
N ASN A 90 -6.29 -11.76 -5.95
CA ASN A 90 -6.29 -12.85 -4.96
C ASN A 90 -4.94 -13.58 -4.79
N LEU A 91 -3.82 -12.89 -5.03
CA LEU A 91 -2.49 -13.47 -4.84
C LEU A 91 -2.19 -13.66 -3.35
N ASN A 92 -1.94 -14.90 -2.95
CA ASN A 92 -1.57 -15.20 -1.57
C ASN A 92 -0.12 -14.77 -1.26
N ALA A 93 0.25 -14.76 0.04
CA ALA A 93 1.55 -14.30 0.50
C ALA A 93 2.75 -15.15 0.04
N LYS A 94 2.51 -16.36 -0.47
CA LYS A 94 3.56 -17.27 -0.98
C LYS A 94 3.80 -17.12 -2.48
N GLN A 95 2.84 -16.56 -3.21
CA GLN A 95 2.98 -16.32 -4.65
C GLN A 95 3.80 -15.06 -4.87
N MET A 96 4.91 -15.19 -5.57
CA MET A 96 5.73 -14.07 -6.01
C MET A 96 5.17 -13.51 -7.31
N ALA A 97 5.15 -12.19 -7.48
CA ALA A 97 4.64 -11.54 -8.68
C ALA A 97 5.76 -10.78 -9.39
N ASN A 98 5.62 -10.59 -10.69
CA ASN A 98 6.51 -9.74 -11.47
C ASN A 98 5.86 -8.38 -11.66
N PHE A 99 6.63 -7.31 -11.38
CA PHE A 99 6.17 -5.94 -11.52
C PHE A 99 7.02 -5.17 -12.52
N ILE A 100 6.39 -4.22 -13.21
CA ILE A 100 7.04 -3.27 -14.10
C ILE A 100 6.64 -1.87 -13.63
N LEU A 101 7.62 -1.03 -13.35
CA LEU A 101 7.41 0.38 -12.99
C LEU A 101 7.81 1.27 -14.16
N ILE A 102 6.88 2.08 -14.64
CA ILE A 102 7.18 3.19 -15.55
C ILE A 102 7.40 4.43 -14.71
N ALA A 103 8.67 4.74 -14.46
CA ALA A 103 9.07 5.86 -13.60
C ALA A 103 8.76 7.21 -14.27
N LYS A 104 8.28 8.17 -13.50
CA LYS A 104 7.95 9.53 -14.00
C LYS A 104 9.15 10.27 -14.59
N ASN A 105 10.35 10.01 -14.08
CA ASN A 105 11.58 10.64 -14.52
C ASN A 105 12.81 9.80 -14.16
N LYS A 106 13.96 10.21 -14.69
CA LYS A 106 15.24 9.52 -14.50
C LYS A 106 15.74 9.52 -13.05
N TYR A 107 15.46 10.57 -12.29
CA TYR A 107 15.83 10.61 -10.86
C TYR A 107 15.13 9.51 -10.08
N ILE A 108 13.81 9.35 -10.30
CA ILE A 108 13.02 8.29 -9.66
C ILE A 108 13.52 6.92 -10.07
N GLU A 109 13.79 6.69 -11.36
CA GLU A 109 14.39 5.44 -11.85
C GLU A 109 15.66 5.09 -11.08
N GLU A 110 16.60 6.04 -10.97
CA GLU A 110 17.85 5.83 -10.25
C GLU A 110 17.67 5.53 -8.75
N GLN A 111 16.72 6.20 -8.09
CA GLN A 111 16.45 5.95 -6.66
C GLN A 111 15.79 4.58 -6.46
N VAL A 112 14.83 4.23 -7.30
CA VAL A 112 14.14 2.92 -7.25
C VAL A 112 15.14 1.79 -7.49
N LEU A 113 16.05 1.92 -8.44
CA LEU A 113 17.09 0.92 -8.70
C LEU A 113 18.05 0.74 -7.51
N LYS A 114 18.36 1.80 -6.75
CA LYS A 114 19.15 1.68 -5.50
C LYS A 114 18.40 0.93 -4.40
N ASP A 115 17.09 1.06 -4.37
CA ASP A 115 16.20 0.48 -3.34
C ASP A 115 15.49 -0.80 -3.79
N ILE A 116 15.85 -1.34 -4.96
CA ILE A 116 15.12 -2.41 -5.65
C ILE A 116 14.86 -3.63 -4.76
N ASP A 117 15.84 -4.05 -3.97
CA ASP A 117 15.71 -5.21 -3.09
C ASP A 117 14.69 -4.98 -1.97
N SER A 118 14.65 -3.76 -1.44
CA SER A 118 13.67 -3.35 -0.42
C SER A 118 12.25 -3.36 -0.99
N ILE A 119 12.07 -2.85 -2.21
CA ILE A 119 10.80 -2.79 -2.92
C ILE A 119 10.33 -4.20 -3.28
N LYS A 120 11.20 -5.04 -3.85
CA LYS A 120 10.93 -6.46 -4.14
C LYS A 120 10.44 -7.21 -2.89
N SER A 121 11.16 -7.06 -1.80
CA SER A 121 10.78 -7.70 -0.52
C SER A 121 9.42 -7.23 -0.01
N ALA A 122 9.14 -5.93 -0.08
CA ALA A 122 7.88 -5.34 0.40
C ALA A 122 6.67 -5.70 -0.46
N LEU A 123 6.87 -5.87 -1.77
CA LEU A 123 5.86 -6.28 -2.75
C LEU A 123 5.69 -7.79 -2.84
N LYS A 124 6.57 -8.59 -2.22
CA LYS A 124 6.66 -10.04 -2.48
C LYS A 124 6.83 -10.31 -3.98
N ALA A 125 7.79 -9.60 -4.59
CA ALA A 125 8.05 -9.66 -6.02
C ALA A 125 9.23 -10.58 -6.32
N ASP A 126 9.10 -11.38 -7.39
CA ASP A 126 10.22 -12.12 -7.98
C ASP A 126 11.12 -11.17 -8.78
N SER A 127 10.51 -10.33 -9.61
CA SER A 127 11.19 -9.26 -10.31
C SER A 127 10.46 -7.91 -10.19
N VAL A 128 11.23 -6.82 -10.23
CA VAL A 128 10.72 -5.45 -10.44
C VAL A 128 11.62 -4.83 -11.50
N GLU A 129 11.04 -4.60 -12.66
CA GLU A 129 11.71 -3.94 -13.77
C GLU A 129 11.32 -2.47 -13.79
N VAL A 130 12.26 -1.59 -14.14
CA VAL A 130 12.04 -0.14 -14.11
C VAL A 130 12.38 0.45 -15.47
N TYR A 131 11.44 1.20 -16.03
CA TYR A 131 11.58 1.87 -17.31
C TYR A 131 11.10 3.32 -17.24
N ILE A 132 11.54 4.18 -18.14
CA ILE A 132 10.99 5.54 -18.33
C ILE A 132 9.85 5.53 -19.34
N LYS A 133 9.90 4.61 -20.30
CA LYS A 133 8.85 4.39 -21.31
C LYS A 133 8.70 2.90 -21.56
N MET A 134 7.48 2.47 -21.76
CA MET A 134 7.16 1.12 -22.19
C MET A 134 6.48 1.21 -23.56
N GLU A 135 6.99 0.44 -24.52
CA GLU A 135 6.41 0.32 -25.87
C GLU A 135 5.55 -0.96 -26.01
N SER A 136 5.06 -1.49 -24.90
CA SER A 136 4.29 -2.73 -24.89
C SER A 136 2.79 -2.43 -25.00
N GLU A 137 2.10 -3.09 -25.93
CA GLU A 137 0.65 -3.08 -26.07
C GLU A 137 -0.05 -4.11 -25.14
N GLU A 138 0.71 -4.80 -24.28
CA GLU A 138 0.12 -5.78 -23.36
C GLU A 138 -0.73 -5.11 -22.30
N ILE A 139 -1.99 -5.54 -22.24
CA ILE A 139 -2.93 -5.10 -21.20
C ILE A 139 -2.57 -5.83 -19.90
N MET A 140 -2.04 -5.09 -18.94
CA MET A 140 -1.68 -5.61 -17.61
C MET A 140 -2.42 -4.85 -16.52
N PRO A 141 -2.75 -5.52 -15.40
CA PRO A 141 -3.21 -4.83 -14.20
C PRO A 141 -2.24 -3.74 -13.81
N SER A 142 -2.75 -2.54 -13.59
CA SER A 142 -1.91 -1.39 -13.29
C SER A 142 -2.52 -0.52 -12.18
N GLY A 143 -1.67 0.27 -11.56
CA GLY A 143 -2.06 1.30 -10.62
C GLY A 143 -1.11 2.48 -10.67
N ILE A 144 -1.67 3.66 -10.51
CA ILE A 144 -0.92 4.93 -10.57
C ILE A 144 -0.39 5.23 -9.18
N SER A 145 0.92 5.46 -9.08
CA SER A 145 1.58 5.91 -7.86
C SER A 145 2.26 7.26 -8.04
N GLU A 146 2.72 7.85 -6.94
CA GLU A 146 3.49 9.10 -7.01
C GLU A 146 4.83 8.95 -7.73
N LEU A 147 5.43 7.76 -7.76
CA LEU A 147 6.69 7.49 -8.48
C LEU A 147 6.48 7.14 -9.96
N GLY A 148 5.28 6.74 -10.36
CA GLY A 148 4.96 6.33 -11.73
C GLY A 148 3.88 5.26 -11.78
N ASP A 149 3.68 4.70 -12.96
CA ASP A 149 2.66 3.68 -13.20
C ASP A 149 3.25 2.29 -12.94
N LEU A 150 2.61 1.56 -12.01
CA LEU A 150 3.01 0.21 -11.62
C LEU A 150 2.11 -0.81 -12.32
N TYR A 151 2.72 -1.72 -13.06
CA TYR A 151 2.07 -2.84 -13.74
C TYR A 151 2.44 -4.16 -13.05
N MET A 152 1.52 -5.12 -13.06
CA MET A 152 1.74 -6.45 -12.51
C MET A 152 1.50 -7.52 -13.58
N SER A 153 2.51 -8.36 -13.85
CA SER A 153 2.34 -9.50 -14.76
C SER A 153 1.60 -10.64 -14.04
N ILE A 154 0.50 -11.09 -14.60
CA ILE A 154 -0.35 -12.14 -14.05
C ILE A 154 -0.32 -13.45 -14.84
N LYS A 155 0.32 -13.47 -16.03
CA LYS A 155 0.26 -14.59 -17.00
C LYS A 155 0.66 -15.96 -16.40
N GLU A 156 1.63 -16.00 -15.50
CA GLU A 156 2.13 -17.25 -14.93
C GLU A 156 1.61 -17.54 -13.51
N LEU A 157 0.86 -16.59 -12.93
CA LEU A 157 0.53 -16.62 -11.50
C LEU A 157 -0.88 -17.10 -11.20
N ILE A 158 -1.77 -17.03 -12.18
CA ILE A 158 -3.20 -17.28 -12.01
C ILE A 158 -3.65 -18.34 -13.01
N ASN A 159 -4.44 -19.29 -12.55
CA ASN A 159 -5.27 -20.07 -13.47
C ASN A 159 -6.37 -19.14 -13.99
N VAL A 160 -6.09 -18.54 -15.14
CA VAL A 160 -6.92 -17.47 -15.76
C VAL A 160 -8.39 -17.94 -15.91
N GLU A 161 -8.63 -19.20 -16.33
CA GLU A 161 -9.98 -19.74 -16.42
C GLU A 161 -10.71 -19.79 -15.07
N SER A 162 -10.02 -20.21 -14.01
CA SER A 162 -10.61 -20.27 -12.67
C SER A 162 -10.95 -18.87 -12.14
N GLU A 163 -10.09 -17.89 -12.41
CA GLU A 163 -10.29 -16.53 -11.95
C GLU A 163 -11.37 -15.80 -12.77
N ILE A 164 -11.46 -16.03 -14.08
CA ILE A 164 -12.57 -15.59 -14.92
C ILE A 164 -13.90 -16.08 -14.36
N ASN A 165 -14.01 -17.37 -14.05
CA ASN A 165 -15.24 -17.96 -13.52
C ASN A 165 -15.63 -17.36 -12.16
N LYS A 166 -14.68 -17.15 -11.26
CA LYS A 166 -14.95 -16.50 -9.96
C LYS A 166 -15.40 -15.06 -10.13
N THR A 167 -14.65 -14.27 -10.90
CA THR A 167 -14.98 -12.86 -11.16
C THR A 167 -16.34 -12.71 -11.83
N GLN A 168 -16.69 -13.63 -12.73
CA GLN A 168 -17.98 -13.63 -13.42
C GLN A 168 -19.14 -13.97 -12.46
N ASN A 169 -18.94 -14.89 -11.53
CA ASN A 169 -19.92 -15.22 -10.50
C ASN A 169 -20.11 -14.03 -9.54
N GLU A 170 -19.01 -13.43 -9.07
CA GLU A 170 -19.07 -12.26 -8.18
C GLU A 170 -19.74 -11.05 -8.87
N LEU A 171 -19.44 -10.78 -10.13
CA LEU A 171 -20.10 -9.74 -10.92
C LEU A 171 -21.60 -10.00 -11.05
N SER A 172 -22.00 -11.26 -11.28
CA SER A 172 -23.42 -11.64 -11.34
C SER A 172 -24.13 -11.38 -10.01
N GLU A 173 -23.52 -11.69 -8.87
CA GLU A 173 -24.07 -11.43 -7.54
C GLU A 173 -24.20 -9.92 -7.28
N VAL A 174 -23.14 -9.15 -7.54
CA VAL A 174 -23.14 -7.69 -7.35
C VAL A 174 -24.23 -7.05 -8.21
N ASN A 175 -24.39 -7.47 -9.46
CA ASN A 175 -25.42 -6.94 -10.34
C ASN A 175 -26.84 -7.27 -9.86
N LYS A 176 -27.07 -8.46 -9.27
CA LYS A 176 -28.36 -8.80 -8.64
C LYS A 176 -28.67 -7.89 -7.44
N PHE A 177 -27.67 -7.61 -6.60
CA PHE A 177 -27.84 -6.68 -5.48
C PHE A 177 -28.10 -5.25 -5.97
N LEU A 178 -27.36 -4.79 -6.98
CA LEU A 178 -27.56 -3.48 -7.60
C LEU A 178 -28.96 -3.33 -8.17
N GLU A 179 -29.46 -4.34 -8.91
CA GLU A 179 -30.81 -4.36 -9.46
C GLU A 179 -31.87 -4.26 -8.35
N ASN A 180 -31.69 -4.95 -7.23
CA ASN A 180 -32.60 -4.87 -6.09
C ASN A 180 -32.62 -3.48 -5.45
N VAL A 181 -31.47 -2.83 -5.34
CA VAL A 181 -31.35 -1.46 -4.81
C VAL A 181 -32.01 -0.48 -5.78
N LEU A 182 -31.74 -0.59 -7.08
CA LEU A 182 -32.37 0.24 -8.11
C LEU A 182 -33.88 0.09 -8.14
N LYS A 183 -34.42 -1.14 -8.01
CA LYS A 183 -35.87 -1.39 -7.89
C LYS A 183 -36.50 -0.70 -6.67
N LYS A 184 -35.78 -0.66 -5.54
CA LYS A 184 -36.25 0.05 -4.34
C LYS A 184 -36.25 1.57 -4.57
N LEU A 185 -35.19 2.12 -5.14
CA LEU A 185 -35.05 3.56 -5.41
C LEU A 185 -35.99 4.04 -6.53
N SER A 186 -36.39 3.18 -7.47
CA SER A 186 -37.37 3.51 -8.51
C SER A 186 -38.80 3.45 -8.04
N ASN A 187 -39.06 2.92 -6.83
CA ASN A 187 -40.42 2.87 -6.27
C ASN A 187 -40.79 4.20 -5.61
N GLU A 188 -41.60 5.00 -6.29
CA GLU A 188 -42.05 6.31 -5.79
C GLU A 188 -42.71 6.25 -4.40
N ASN A 189 -43.45 5.17 -4.08
CA ASN A 189 -44.02 4.97 -2.78
C ASN A 189 -42.99 4.74 -1.68
N PHE A 190 -41.86 4.13 -2.00
CA PHE A 190 -40.75 3.96 -1.07
C PHE A 190 -40.04 5.29 -0.85
N VAL A 191 -39.65 5.98 -1.93
CA VAL A 191 -38.88 7.22 -1.84
C VAL A 191 -39.69 8.34 -1.15
N SER A 192 -41.02 8.40 -1.37
CA SER A 192 -41.85 9.44 -0.76
C SER A 192 -42.27 9.18 0.71
N LYS A 193 -42.26 7.91 1.17
CA LYS A 193 -42.71 7.55 2.52
C LYS A 193 -41.57 7.14 3.46
N ALA A 194 -40.43 6.76 2.95
CA ALA A 194 -39.30 6.36 3.78
C ALA A 194 -38.62 7.59 4.41
N PRO A 195 -38.02 7.46 5.59
CA PRO A 195 -37.20 8.50 6.19
C PRO A 195 -36.02 8.84 5.25
N VAL A 196 -35.66 10.13 5.18
CA VAL A 196 -34.58 10.65 4.30
C VAL A 196 -33.26 9.89 4.49
N ASP A 197 -32.94 9.54 5.74
CA ASP A 197 -31.70 8.79 6.05
C ASP A 197 -31.72 7.38 5.43
N VAL A 198 -32.87 6.73 5.35
CA VAL A 198 -32.98 5.39 4.74
C VAL A 198 -32.83 5.46 3.22
N VAL A 199 -33.36 6.49 2.59
CA VAL A 199 -33.17 6.73 1.14
C VAL A 199 -31.71 6.99 0.84
N ARG A 200 -31.07 7.88 1.60
CA ARG A 200 -29.64 8.19 1.46
C ARG A 200 -28.75 6.96 1.58
N VAL A 201 -28.98 6.10 2.57
CA VAL A 201 -28.23 4.84 2.73
C VAL A 201 -28.39 3.92 1.50
N GLN A 202 -29.58 3.90 0.86
CA GLN A 202 -29.77 3.11 -0.36
C GLN A 202 -29.07 3.75 -1.56
N GLU A 203 -28.98 5.07 -1.63
CA GLU A 203 -28.23 5.79 -2.67
C GLU A 203 -26.73 5.54 -2.53
N GLU A 204 -26.16 5.68 -1.33
CA GLU A 204 -24.76 5.35 -1.03
C GLU A 204 -24.43 3.90 -1.43
N ARG A 205 -25.32 2.97 -1.07
CA ARG A 205 -25.16 1.55 -1.42
C ARG A 205 -25.25 1.29 -2.94
N ARG A 206 -26.10 2.03 -3.66
CA ARG A 206 -26.14 1.98 -5.14
C ARG A 206 -24.79 2.39 -5.71
N ASP A 207 -24.23 3.49 -5.22
CA ASP A 207 -22.98 4.05 -5.74
C ASP A 207 -21.81 3.10 -5.47
N GLU A 208 -21.70 2.53 -4.26
CA GLU A 208 -20.72 1.50 -3.92
C GLU A 208 -20.83 0.25 -4.81
N LEU A 209 -22.06 -0.26 -5.02
CA LEU A 209 -22.28 -1.44 -5.86
C LEU A 209 -22.00 -1.15 -7.33
N THR A 210 -22.27 0.06 -7.80
CA THR A 210 -21.96 0.50 -9.17
C THR A 210 -20.46 0.57 -9.40
N GLU A 211 -19.73 1.15 -8.47
CA GLU A 211 -18.26 1.21 -8.52
C GLU A 211 -17.65 -0.20 -8.51
N LYS A 212 -18.13 -1.06 -7.61
CA LYS A 212 -17.69 -2.46 -7.54
C LYS A 212 -18.01 -3.23 -8.83
N SER A 213 -19.18 -3.05 -9.43
CA SER A 213 -19.56 -3.68 -10.69
C SER A 213 -18.66 -3.22 -11.85
N ASN A 214 -18.36 -1.94 -11.93
CA ASN A 214 -17.46 -1.40 -12.94
C ASN A 214 -16.05 -1.96 -12.80
N LYS A 215 -15.52 -2.02 -11.57
CA LYS A 215 -14.21 -2.59 -11.28
C LYS A 215 -14.12 -4.06 -11.67
N LEU A 216 -15.11 -4.87 -11.31
CA LEU A 216 -15.17 -6.30 -11.67
C LEU A 216 -15.30 -6.50 -13.19
N SER A 217 -16.05 -5.65 -13.87
CA SER A 217 -16.20 -5.71 -15.34
C SER A 217 -14.86 -5.42 -16.04
N SER A 218 -14.15 -4.38 -15.62
CA SER A 218 -12.82 -4.06 -16.16
C SER A 218 -11.81 -5.19 -15.89
N MET A 219 -11.84 -5.77 -14.70
CA MET A 219 -11.00 -6.92 -14.34
C MET A 219 -11.30 -8.14 -15.23
N LEU A 220 -12.59 -8.41 -15.50
CA LEU A 220 -13.01 -9.51 -16.36
C LEU A 220 -12.53 -9.32 -17.81
N GLU A 221 -12.59 -8.10 -18.34
CA GLU A 221 -12.07 -7.79 -19.67
C GLU A 221 -10.55 -7.98 -19.74
N MET A 222 -9.80 -7.55 -18.72
CA MET A 222 -8.36 -7.75 -18.65
C MET A 222 -8.01 -9.25 -18.62
N LEU A 223 -8.71 -10.04 -17.78
CA LEU A 223 -8.47 -11.50 -17.70
C LEU A 223 -8.77 -12.25 -18.98
N LYS A 224 -9.71 -11.75 -19.81
CA LYS A 224 -10.04 -12.36 -21.11
C LYS A 224 -9.03 -12.03 -22.21
N ASN A 225 -8.25 -10.97 -22.02
CA ASN A 225 -7.27 -10.49 -23.00
C ASN A 225 -5.82 -10.94 -22.68
N VAL A 226 -5.63 -11.68 -21.58
CA VAL A 226 -4.36 -12.30 -21.14
C VAL A 226 -4.23 -13.71 -21.69
#